data_79f8d6861635c3dae936e33ac342a2bb
#
_entry.id   79f8d6861635c3dae936e33ac342a2bb
#
_cell.length_a   1.000
_cell.length_b   1.000
_cell.length_c   1.000
_cell.angle_alpha   90.00
_cell.angle_beta   90.00
_cell.angle_gamma   90.00
#
_symmetry.space_group_name_H-M   'P 1'
#
loop_
_entity.id
_entity.type
_entity.pdbx_description
1 polymer ?
#
loop_
_entity_poly.entity_id
_entity_poly.type
_entity_poly.pdbx_seq_one_letter_code
_entity_poly.pdbx_strand_id
1 'polypeptide(L)'
;MHVSGNRIEEIHSHHGVSVLCFSSGESIRIPRVMRRRSPFHIGTCAEPGEVLDWVSAHARPFAMDRACYFLGASMRSVREMERRLREAAYPEESIRETLRALEENGLLDDVQYSREVTASQLHRGYGPRSIRSRLASRGVGADLVRASVGEVSQEMELESAREAMRKLARGRDLNCFGDLQKLRQALFRRGFDSSVISLVLEEARNG
;
A
#
# COMPACT_ATOMS: atom_id res chain seq x y z
N MET A 1 -42.67 2.25 -32.02
CA MET A 1 -41.69 3.11 -31.33
C MET A 1 -40.58 2.21 -30.84
N HIS A 2 -39.46 2.11 -31.56
CA HIS A 2 -38.27 1.43 -31.04
C HIS A 2 -37.71 2.34 -29.96
N VAL A 3 -37.88 1.97 -28.70
CA VAL A 3 -37.07 2.52 -27.62
C VAL A 3 -35.64 2.00 -27.89
N SER A 4 -34.84 2.83 -28.56
CA SER A 4 -33.42 2.57 -28.76
C SER A 4 -32.76 2.72 -27.41
N GLY A 5 -32.94 1.73 -26.55
CA GLY A 5 -32.26 1.67 -25.28
C GLY A 5 -30.76 1.49 -25.50
N ASN A 6 -29.96 2.11 -24.67
CA ASN A 6 -28.51 1.94 -24.68
C ASN A 6 -28.19 0.44 -24.48
N ARG A 7 -27.22 -0.10 -25.23
CA ARG A 7 -26.91 -1.53 -25.24
C ARG A 7 -25.45 -1.72 -24.88
N ILE A 8 -25.15 -2.73 -24.08
CA ILE A 8 -23.77 -3.17 -23.81
C ILE A 8 -23.25 -3.92 -25.04
N GLU A 9 -22.26 -3.33 -25.72
CA GLU A 9 -21.66 -3.89 -26.94
C GLU A 9 -20.44 -4.74 -26.63
N GLU A 10 -19.59 -4.27 -25.69
CA GLU A 10 -18.34 -4.94 -25.36
C GLU A 10 -18.11 -4.96 -23.85
N ILE A 11 -17.40 -5.99 -23.39
CA ILE A 11 -16.96 -6.11 -22.00
C ILE A 11 -15.50 -6.55 -21.98
N HIS A 12 -14.62 -5.68 -21.54
CA HIS A 12 -13.20 -5.97 -21.34
C HIS A 12 -12.91 -6.18 -19.85
N SER A 13 -12.09 -7.18 -19.52
CA SER A 13 -11.73 -7.45 -18.12
C SER A 13 -10.22 -7.50 -17.95
N HIS A 14 -9.70 -6.65 -17.06
CA HIS A 14 -8.27 -6.53 -16.79
C HIS A 14 -8.01 -6.18 -15.32
N HIS A 15 -7.00 -6.82 -14.68
CA HIS A 15 -6.54 -6.52 -13.31
C HIS A 15 -7.63 -6.34 -12.23
N GLY A 16 -8.68 -7.16 -12.26
CA GLY A 16 -9.74 -7.13 -11.24
C GLY A 16 -10.90 -6.18 -11.54
N VAL A 17 -10.87 -5.49 -12.69
CA VAL A 17 -11.90 -4.57 -13.16
C VAL A 17 -12.50 -5.11 -14.47
N SER A 18 -13.77 -4.88 -14.69
CA SER A 18 -14.44 -5.02 -15.98
C SER A 18 -14.92 -3.66 -16.47
N VAL A 19 -14.66 -3.36 -17.73
CA VAL A 19 -15.13 -2.17 -18.44
C VAL A 19 -16.27 -2.60 -19.34
N LEU A 20 -17.44 -2.01 -19.17
CA LEU A 20 -18.61 -2.20 -20.01
C LEU A 20 -18.70 -1.01 -20.96
N CYS A 21 -18.70 -1.29 -22.26
CA CYS A 21 -18.82 -0.29 -23.33
C CYS A 21 -20.24 -0.34 -23.88
N PHE A 22 -20.86 0.83 -24.02
CA PHE A 22 -22.23 0.99 -24.43
C PHE A 22 -22.33 1.54 -25.87
N SER A 23 -23.45 1.27 -26.53
CA SER A 23 -23.74 1.78 -27.88
C SER A 23 -23.78 3.31 -27.97
N SER A 24 -23.95 4.01 -26.85
CA SER A 24 -23.81 5.46 -26.74
C SER A 24 -22.38 5.97 -26.87
N GLY A 25 -21.38 5.08 -26.82
CA GLY A 25 -19.97 5.42 -26.72
C GLY A 25 -19.48 5.63 -25.27
N GLU A 26 -20.37 5.59 -24.27
CA GLU A 26 -19.99 5.64 -22.86
C GLU A 26 -19.35 4.32 -22.41
N SER A 27 -18.52 4.39 -21.36
CA SER A 27 -17.98 3.21 -20.72
C SER A 27 -17.96 3.38 -19.23
N ILE A 28 -18.24 2.30 -18.50
CA ILE A 28 -18.18 2.26 -17.04
C ILE A 28 -17.26 1.14 -16.56
N ARG A 29 -16.70 1.35 -15.37
CA ARG A 29 -15.83 0.38 -14.70
C ARG A 29 -16.56 -0.22 -13.51
N ILE A 30 -16.55 -1.55 -13.40
CA ILE A 30 -17.14 -2.28 -12.28
C ILE A 30 -16.16 -3.34 -11.77
N PRO A 31 -16.27 -3.79 -10.50
CA PRO A 31 -15.45 -4.90 -10.01
C PRO A 31 -15.69 -6.17 -10.83
N ARG A 32 -14.61 -6.79 -11.31
CA ARG A 32 -14.69 -7.99 -12.16
C ARG A 32 -15.44 -9.15 -11.51
N VAL A 33 -15.34 -9.29 -10.20
CA VAL A 33 -16.03 -10.35 -9.45
C VAL A 33 -17.56 -10.17 -9.51
N MET A 34 -18.03 -8.93 -9.50
CA MET A 34 -19.46 -8.61 -9.56
C MET A 34 -20.04 -8.84 -10.95
N ARG A 35 -19.26 -8.59 -12.01
CA ARG A 35 -19.72 -8.83 -13.39
C ARG A 35 -20.27 -10.24 -13.59
N ARG A 36 -19.65 -11.28 -13.00
CA ARG A 36 -20.08 -12.67 -13.15
C ARG A 36 -21.45 -12.97 -12.52
N ARG A 37 -21.87 -12.13 -11.57
CA ARG A 37 -23.16 -12.26 -10.86
C ARG A 37 -24.16 -11.18 -11.27
N SER A 38 -23.75 -10.25 -12.12
CA SER A 38 -24.63 -9.19 -12.60
C SER A 38 -25.58 -9.70 -13.70
N PRO A 39 -26.77 -9.12 -13.83
CA PRO A 39 -27.68 -9.41 -14.93
C PRO A 39 -27.22 -8.79 -16.26
N PHE A 40 -26.15 -8.01 -16.26
CA PHE A 40 -25.67 -7.23 -17.40
C PHE A 40 -24.65 -8.00 -18.22
N HIS A 41 -25.01 -8.34 -19.46
CA HIS A 41 -24.19 -9.10 -20.40
C HIS A 41 -24.08 -8.35 -21.73
N ILE A 42 -23.20 -8.79 -22.63
CA ILE A 42 -23.16 -8.27 -23.99
C ILE A 42 -24.54 -8.47 -24.65
N GLY A 43 -25.06 -7.40 -25.21
CA GLY A 43 -26.40 -7.37 -25.81
C GLY A 43 -27.52 -6.93 -24.85
N THR A 44 -27.27 -6.81 -23.54
CA THR A 44 -28.26 -6.29 -22.57
C THR A 44 -28.53 -4.81 -22.89
N CYS A 45 -29.81 -4.45 -22.98
CA CYS A 45 -30.24 -3.04 -23.01
C CYS A 45 -30.30 -2.54 -21.57
N ALA A 46 -29.47 -1.57 -21.24
CA ALA A 46 -29.41 -0.93 -19.94
C ALA A 46 -28.72 0.43 -20.05
N GLU A 47 -29.12 1.37 -19.22
CA GLU A 47 -28.40 2.63 -19.08
C GLU A 47 -27.20 2.46 -18.13
N PRO A 48 -26.08 3.20 -18.35
CA PRO A 48 -24.91 3.16 -17.46
C PRO A 48 -25.27 3.38 -15.99
N GLY A 49 -26.22 4.28 -15.70
CA GLY A 49 -26.74 4.55 -14.36
C GLY A 49 -27.36 3.32 -13.69
N GLU A 50 -28.18 2.54 -14.41
CA GLU A 50 -28.80 1.32 -13.88
C GLU A 50 -27.75 0.28 -13.46
N VAL A 51 -26.68 0.16 -14.23
CA VAL A 51 -25.57 -0.75 -13.90
C VAL A 51 -24.84 -0.26 -12.65
N LEU A 52 -24.57 1.05 -12.55
CA LEU A 52 -23.91 1.64 -11.38
C LEU A 52 -24.75 1.53 -10.11
N ASP A 53 -26.06 1.73 -10.22
CA ASP A 53 -27.01 1.57 -9.11
C ASP A 53 -27.04 0.12 -8.63
N TRP A 54 -27.10 -0.84 -9.55
CA TRP A 54 -27.01 -2.25 -9.20
C TRP A 54 -25.68 -2.58 -8.51
N VAL A 55 -24.57 -2.09 -9.03
CA VAL A 55 -23.24 -2.28 -8.42
C VAL A 55 -23.23 -1.69 -7.02
N SER A 56 -23.73 -0.48 -6.83
CA SER A 56 -23.77 0.20 -5.53
C SER A 56 -24.60 -0.58 -4.51
N ALA A 57 -25.73 -1.11 -4.92
CA ALA A 57 -26.62 -1.89 -4.05
C ALA A 57 -26.01 -3.24 -3.61
N HIS A 58 -25.11 -3.82 -4.41
CA HIS A 58 -24.62 -5.18 -4.17
C HIS A 58 -23.12 -5.26 -3.84
N ALA A 59 -22.37 -4.14 -3.88
CA ALA A 59 -20.90 -4.16 -3.82
C ALA A 59 -20.33 -4.53 -2.44
N ARG A 60 -21.00 -4.21 -1.36
CA ARG A 60 -20.47 -4.33 0.02
C ARG A 60 -19.88 -5.71 0.36
N PRO A 61 -20.58 -6.85 0.18
CA PRO A 61 -20.01 -8.15 0.49
C PRO A 61 -18.78 -8.49 -0.36
N PHE A 62 -18.78 -8.09 -1.64
CA PHE A 62 -17.63 -8.30 -2.52
C PHE A 62 -16.42 -7.42 -2.17
N ALA A 63 -16.67 -6.19 -1.70
CA ALA A 63 -15.62 -5.31 -1.21
C ALA A 63 -14.98 -5.88 0.06
N MET A 64 -15.79 -6.41 0.99
CA MET A 64 -15.32 -7.07 2.19
C MET A 64 -14.47 -8.31 1.87
N ASP A 65 -14.97 -9.23 1.03
CA ASP A 65 -14.21 -10.41 0.60
C ASP A 65 -12.87 -10.03 -0.03
N ARG A 66 -12.88 -8.97 -0.84
CA ARG A 66 -11.67 -8.47 -1.51
C ARG A 66 -10.67 -7.88 -0.52
N ALA A 67 -11.15 -7.12 0.45
CA ALA A 67 -10.32 -6.56 1.52
C ALA A 67 -9.72 -7.66 2.39
N CYS A 68 -10.50 -8.64 2.81
CA CYS A 68 -10.00 -9.82 3.55
C CYS A 68 -8.93 -10.58 2.76
N TYR A 69 -9.11 -10.76 1.46
CA TYR A 69 -8.10 -11.35 0.60
C TYR A 69 -6.77 -10.56 0.62
N PHE A 70 -6.85 -9.22 0.57
CA PHE A 70 -5.65 -8.38 0.66
C PHE A 70 -4.95 -8.46 2.02
N LEU A 71 -5.72 -8.53 3.11
CA LEU A 71 -5.18 -8.67 4.48
C LEU A 71 -4.54 -10.04 4.70
N GLY A 72 -5.09 -11.10 4.12
CA GLY A 72 -4.50 -12.44 4.18
C GLY A 72 -3.10 -12.53 3.54
N ALA A 73 -2.77 -11.63 2.61
CA ALA A 73 -1.45 -11.58 1.98
C ALA A 73 -0.41 -10.77 2.80
N SER A 74 -0.82 -9.68 3.42
CA SER A 74 0.02 -8.85 4.32
C SER A 74 -0.79 -7.75 4.99
N MET A 75 -0.31 -7.26 6.13
CA MET A 75 -0.85 -6.07 6.77
C MET A 75 -0.86 -4.87 5.82
N ARG A 76 -1.86 -4.02 5.98
CA ARG A 76 -2.09 -2.82 5.16
C ARG A 76 -2.47 -1.65 6.04
N SER A 77 -2.10 -0.43 5.61
CA SER A 77 -2.72 0.77 6.17
C SER A 77 -4.15 0.95 5.64
N VAL A 78 -4.96 1.68 6.38
CA VAL A 78 -6.34 2.04 5.97
C VAL A 78 -6.33 2.68 4.58
N ARG A 79 -5.43 3.63 4.34
CA ARG A 79 -5.33 4.35 3.06
C ARG A 79 -4.83 3.45 1.91
N GLU A 80 -3.95 2.49 2.18
CA GLU A 80 -3.54 1.52 1.17
C GLU A 80 -4.71 0.60 0.78
N MET A 81 -5.53 0.17 1.75
CA MET A 81 -6.73 -0.62 1.51
C MET A 81 -7.75 0.16 0.69
N GLU A 82 -8.06 1.39 1.09
CA GLU A 82 -8.94 2.31 0.36
C GLU A 82 -8.53 2.43 -1.11
N ARG A 83 -7.26 2.75 -1.36
CA ARG A 83 -6.72 2.88 -2.71
C ARG A 83 -6.91 1.60 -3.53
N ARG A 84 -6.64 0.43 -2.96
CA ARG A 84 -6.77 -0.87 -3.64
C ARG A 84 -8.21 -1.22 -4.00
N LEU A 85 -9.15 -0.91 -3.13
CA LEU A 85 -10.58 -1.11 -3.41
C LEU A 85 -11.06 -0.13 -4.49
N ARG A 86 -10.61 1.13 -4.45
CA ARG A 86 -10.91 2.13 -5.49
C ARG A 86 -10.31 1.74 -6.85
N GLU A 87 -9.07 1.25 -6.89
CA GLU A 87 -8.43 0.72 -8.11
C GLU A 87 -9.21 -0.46 -8.70
N ALA A 88 -9.83 -1.28 -7.84
CA ALA A 88 -10.69 -2.39 -8.24
C ALA A 88 -12.13 -1.96 -8.60
N ALA A 89 -12.39 -0.65 -8.70
CA ALA A 89 -13.65 -0.03 -9.11
C ALA A 89 -14.85 -0.30 -8.18
N TYR A 90 -14.60 -0.49 -6.88
CA TYR A 90 -15.70 -0.52 -5.90
C TYR A 90 -16.26 0.89 -5.67
N PRO A 91 -17.60 1.03 -5.45
CA PRO A 91 -18.23 2.30 -5.10
C PRO A 91 -17.69 2.87 -3.78
N GLU A 92 -17.54 4.20 -3.71
CA GLU A 92 -16.97 4.89 -2.53
C GLU A 92 -17.73 4.58 -1.23
N GLU A 93 -19.08 4.44 -1.29
CA GLU A 93 -19.87 4.07 -0.13
C GLU A 93 -19.51 2.67 0.38
N SER A 94 -19.44 1.68 -0.52
CA SER A 94 -19.05 0.32 -0.16
C SER A 94 -17.62 0.24 0.37
N ILE A 95 -16.70 1.08 -0.15
CA ILE A 95 -15.33 1.20 0.37
C ILE A 95 -15.38 1.72 1.80
N ARG A 96 -16.09 2.83 2.05
CA ARG A 96 -16.20 3.48 3.37
C ARG A 96 -16.77 2.54 4.43
N GLU A 97 -17.87 1.86 4.10
CA GLU A 97 -18.48 0.87 4.99
C GLU A 97 -17.57 -0.32 5.29
N THR A 98 -16.84 -0.79 4.25
CA THR A 98 -15.88 -1.89 4.40
C THR A 98 -14.72 -1.50 5.31
N LEU A 99 -14.10 -0.33 5.08
CA LEU A 99 -13.00 0.16 5.91
C LEU A 99 -13.43 0.32 7.35
N ARG A 100 -14.58 0.97 7.58
CA ARG A 100 -15.14 1.15 8.93
C ARG A 100 -15.34 -0.20 9.65
N ALA A 101 -15.95 -1.18 8.98
CA ALA A 101 -16.17 -2.49 9.57
C ALA A 101 -14.83 -3.21 9.88
N LEU A 102 -13.80 -3.06 9.06
CA LEU A 102 -12.48 -3.64 9.31
C LEU A 102 -11.76 -2.97 10.47
N GLU A 103 -11.89 -1.65 10.62
CA GLU A 103 -11.34 -0.89 11.77
C GLU A 103 -12.06 -1.27 13.07
N GLU A 104 -13.41 -1.30 13.08
CA GLU A 104 -14.22 -1.69 14.23
C GLU A 104 -13.92 -3.11 14.73
N ASN A 105 -13.53 -4.02 13.83
CA ASN A 105 -13.13 -5.38 14.17
C ASN A 105 -11.60 -5.55 14.39
N GLY A 106 -10.83 -4.47 14.39
CA GLY A 106 -9.38 -4.50 14.60
C GLY A 106 -8.56 -5.20 13.50
N LEU A 107 -9.15 -5.40 12.33
CA LEU A 107 -8.48 -5.99 11.15
C LEU A 107 -7.67 -4.95 10.36
N LEU A 108 -8.00 -3.68 10.50
CA LEU A 108 -7.21 -2.54 10.08
C LEU A 108 -6.89 -1.68 11.30
N ASP A 109 -5.61 -1.47 11.58
CA ASP A 109 -5.11 -0.64 12.67
C ASP A 109 -3.80 0.01 12.22
N ASP A 110 -3.85 1.30 11.92
CA ASP A 110 -2.68 2.05 11.47
C ASP A 110 -1.62 2.22 12.58
N VAL A 111 -2.00 2.13 13.87
CA VAL A 111 -1.06 2.16 15.01
C VAL A 111 -0.24 0.89 15.01
N GLN A 112 -0.90 -0.27 15.02
CA GLN A 112 -0.23 -1.57 14.95
C GLN A 112 0.59 -1.70 13.67
N TYR A 113 0.02 -1.34 12.51
CA TYR A 113 0.71 -1.35 11.23
C TYR A 113 2.01 -0.53 11.27
N SER A 114 1.97 0.68 11.85
CA SER A 114 3.14 1.56 11.94
C SER A 114 4.24 0.98 12.81
N ARG A 115 3.89 0.38 13.94
CA ARG A 115 4.84 -0.31 14.84
C ARG A 115 5.51 -1.49 14.15
N GLU A 116 4.73 -2.35 13.52
CA GLU A 116 5.23 -3.52 12.79
C GLU A 116 6.16 -3.12 11.64
N VAL A 117 5.77 -2.12 10.85
CA VAL A 117 6.62 -1.60 9.77
C VAL A 117 7.92 -1.03 10.33
N THR A 118 7.86 -0.24 11.41
CA THR A 118 9.05 0.35 12.06
C THR A 118 10.00 -0.73 12.54
N ALA A 119 9.52 -1.71 13.30
CA ALA A 119 10.33 -2.83 13.80
C ALA A 119 10.96 -3.63 12.64
N SER A 120 10.16 -3.98 11.62
CA SER A 120 10.64 -4.70 10.45
C SER A 120 11.70 -3.93 9.67
N GLN A 121 11.55 -2.61 9.53
CA GLN A 121 12.54 -1.81 8.80
C GLN A 121 13.85 -1.65 9.58
N LEU A 122 13.80 -1.45 10.90
CA LEU A 122 14.98 -1.43 11.76
C LEU A 122 15.75 -2.75 11.65
N HIS A 123 15.07 -3.89 11.78
CA HIS A 123 15.69 -5.21 11.63
C HIS A 123 16.36 -5.40 10.25
N ARG A 124 15.84 -4.76 9.21
CA ARG A 124 16.41 -4.79 7.85
C ARG A 124 17.60 -3.84 7.65
N GLY A 125 17.92 -3.02 8.63
CA GLY A 125 18.98 -2.02 8.57
C GLY A 125 18.57 -0.74 7.85
N TYR A 126 17.38 -0.23 8.14
CA TYR A 126 16.93 1.10 7.67
C TYR A 126 16.78 2.05 8.85
N GLY A 127 17.19 3.31 8.66
CA GLY A 127 17.13 4.35 9.67
C GLY A 127 15.78 5.09 9.72
N PRO A 128 15.57 5.93 10.77
CA PRO A 128 14.33 6.63 11.05
C PRO A 128 13.79 7.46 9.88
N ARG A 129 14.67 8.11 9.11
CA ARG A 129 14.26 8.94 7.95
C ARG A 129 13.64 8.09 6.84
N SER A 130 14.20 6.90 6.55
CA SER A 130 13.66 5.98 5.56
C SER A 130 12.33 5.38 6.03
N ILE A 131 12.22 5.03 7.33
CA ILE A 131 10.99 4.51 7.94
C ILE A 131 9.88 5.54 7.84
N ARG A 132 10.16 6.82 8.18
CA ARG A 132 9.21 7.92 8.03
C ARG A 132 8.68 8.05 6.60
N SER A 133 9.58 8.06 5.63
CA SER A 133 9.21 8.14 4.21
C SER A 133 8.34 6.96 3.77
N ARG A 134 8.66 5.75 4.26
CA ARG A 134 7.91 4.53 3.93
C ARG A 134 6.49 4.53 4.51
N LEU A 135 6.33 4.90 5.78
CA LEU A 135 5.01 5.02 6.41
C LEU A 135 4.16 6.09 5.72
N ALA A 136 4.73 7.25 5.44
CA ALA A 136 4.06 8.33 4.71
C ALA A 136 3.63 7.89 3.30
N SER A 137 4.48 7.18 2.56
CA SER A 137 4.14 6.66 1.22
C SER A 137 3.02 5.61 1.24
N ARG A 138 2.80 4.96 2.38
CA ARG A 138 1.70 4.03 2.62
C ARG A 138 0.43 4.73 3.13
N GLY A 139 0.50 6.05 3.30
CA GLY A 139 -0.64 6.89 3.67
C GLY A 139 -0.96 6.91 5.15
N VAL A 140 -0.03 6.46 6.01
CA VAL A 140 -0.16 6.62 7.46
C VAL A 140 -0.15 8.11 7.82
N GLY A 141 -1.03 8.52 8.73
CA GLY A 141 -1.15 9.92 9.14
C GLY A 141 0.13 10.48 9.76
N ALA A 142 0.42 11.76 9.50
CA ALA A 142 1.68 12.40 9.89
C ALA A 142 1.98 12.34 11.39
N ASP A 143 0.95 12.47 12.23
CA ASP A 143 1.09 12.40 13.69
C ASP A 143 1.48 11.00 14.14
N LEU A 144 0.86 9.99 13.56
CA LEU A 144 1.16 8.60 13.83
C LEU A 144 2.57 8.22 13.33
N VAL A 145 2.97 8.72 12.16
CA VAL A 145 4.34 8.56 11.64
C VAL A 145 5.36 9.17 12.61
N ARG A 146 5.08 10.38 13.14
CA ARG A 146 5.95 11.02 14.14
C ARG A 146 6.04 10.21 15.43
N ALA A 147 4.91 9.74 15.94
CA ALA A 147 4.86 8.93 17.15
C ALA A 147 5.67 7.64 16.98
N SER A 148 5.40 6.85 15.94
CA SER A 148 6.06 5.57 15.70
C SER A 148 7.57 5.69 15.46
N VAL A 149 8.01 6.75 14.78
CA VAL A 149 9.45 7.00 14.57
C VAL A 149 10.10 7.61 15.82
N GLY A 150 9.35 8.38 16.62
CA GLY A 150 9.81 8.94 17.89
C GLY A 150 10.03 7.90 18.98
N GLU A 151 9.41 6.72 18.88
CA GLU A 151 9.63 5.58 19.77
C GLU A 151 10.97 4.86 19.48
N VAL A 152 11.63 5.16 18.35
CA VAL A 152 12.94 4.56 18.01
C VAL A 152 14.02 5.20 18.85
N SER A 153 14.54 4.46 19.82
CA SER A 153 15.67 4.91 20.66
C SER A 153 16.96 4.99 19.85
N GLN A 154 17.91 5.78 20.36
CA GLN A 154 19.25 5.89 19.76
C GLN A 154 19.94 4.52 19.67
N GLU A 155 19.74 3.67 20.68
CA GLU A 155 20.31 2.33 20.71
C GLU A 155 19.72 1.43 19.62
N MET A 156 18.40 1.48 19.40
CA MET A 156 17.72 0.76 18.31
C MET A 156 18.22 1.24 16.93
N GLU A 157 18.43 2.55 16.77
CA GLU A 157 18.96 3.11 15.53
C GLU A 157 20.41 2.66 15.28
N LEU A 158 21.25 2.68 16.32
CA LEU A 158 22.64 2.21 16.23
C LEU A 158 22.71 0.72 15.87
N GLU A 159 21.92 -0.13 16.51
CA GLU A 159 21.90 -1.57 16.16
C GLU A 159 21.45 -1.80 14.74
N SER A 160 20.43 -1.09 14.28
CA SER A 160 19.99 -1.13 12.88
C SER A 160 21.11 -0.67 11.92
N ALA A 161 21.86 0.36 12.29
CA ALA A 161 22.98 0.86 11.49
C ALA A 161 24.16 -0.12 11.46
N ARG A 162 24.48 -0.79 12.58
CA ARG A 162 25.47 -1.87 12.64
C ARG A 162 25.11 -3.03 11.75
N GLU A 163 23.84 -3.45 11.76
CA GLU A 163 23.34 -4.51 10.88
C GLU A 163 23.44 -4.12 9.40
N ALA A 164 23.11 -2.87 9.08
CA ALA A 164 23.28 -2.33 7.73
C ALA A 164 24.76 -2.32 7.32
N MET A 165 25.64 -1.86 8.22
CA MET A 165 27.09 -1.80 8.02
C MET A 165 27.66 -3.18 7.76
N ARG A 166 27.36 -4.19 8.59
CA ARG A 166 27.81 -5.58 8.41
C ARG A 166 27.50 -6.12 7.01
N LYS A 167 26.29 -5.81 6.48
CA LYS A 167 25.88 -6.24 5.13
C LYS A 167 26.59 -5.47 4.03
N LEU A 168 26.77 -4.17 4.21
CA LEU A 168 27.35 -3.27 3.20
C LEU A 168 28.87 -3.36 3.12
N ALA A 169 29.56 -3.67 4.21
CA ALA A 169 31.02 -3.73 4.29
C ALA A 169 31.63 -5.00 3.65
N ARG A 170 30.79 -6.01 3.36
CA ARG A 170 31.29 -7.27 2.77
C ARG A 170 32.07 -7.01 1.48
N GLY A 171 33.33 -7.44 1.46
CA GLY A 171 34.22 -7.30 0.32
C GLY A 171 34.76 -5.88 0.08
N ARG A 172 34.71 -4.98 1.07
CA ARG A 172 35.24 -3.62 1.01
C ARG A 172 36.38 -3.43 1.96
N ASP A 173 37.33 -2.58 1.56
CA ASP A 173 38.45 -2.18 2.42
C ASP A 173 38.05 -0.94 3.27
N LEU A 174 37.93 -1.14 4.58
CA LEU A 174 37.58 -0.07 5.53
C LEU A 174 38.71 0.96 5.74
N ASN A 175 39.91 0.72 5.24
CA ASN A 175 41.00 1.69 5.22
C ASN A 175 41.05 2.49 3.92
N CYS A 176 40.33 2.06 2.88
CA CYS A 176 40.24 2.78 1.61
C CYS A 176 39.22 3.93 1.71
N PHE A 177 39.69 5.16 1.48
CA PHE A 177 38.83 6.36 1.52
C PHE A 177 37.62 6.26 0.58
N GLY A 178 37.83 5.71 -0.64
CA GLY A 178 36.77 5.54 -1.61
C GLY A 178 35.68 4.56 -1.16
N ASP A 179 36.03 3.50 -0.47
CA ASP A 179 35.06 2.53 0.06
C ASP A 179 34.30 3.08 1.27
N LEU A 180 34.99 3.83 2.15
CA LEU A 180 34.34 4.54 3.26
C LEU A 180 33.32 5.56 2.76
N GLN A 181 33.62 6.30 1.71
CA GLN A 181 32.68 7.24 1.10
C GLN A 181 31.43 6.53 0.54
N LYS A 182 31.61 5.40 -0.13
CA LYS A 182 30.49 4.58 -0.66
C LYS A 182 29.61 4.05 0.47
N LEU A 183 30.24 3.58 1.58
CA LEU A 183 29.53 3.11 2.76
C LEU A 183 28.74 4.22 3.43
N ARG A 184 29.35 5.39 3.64
CA ARG A 184 28.67 6.58 4.15
C ARG A 184 27.44 6.95 3.34
N GLN A 185 27.58 7.02 2.02
CA GLN A 185 26.46 7.31 1.11
C GLN A 185 25.37 6.22 1.15
N ALA A 186 25.75 4.95 1.25
CA ALA A 186 24.79 3.84 1.32
C ALA A 186 23.98 3.88 2.62
N LEU A 187 24.61 4.17 3.76
CA LEU A 187 23.94 4.34 5.05
C LEU A 187 23.03 5.59 5.04
N PHE A 188 23.50 6.68 4.45
CA PHE A 188 22.69 7.89 4.30
C PHE A 188 21.42 7.64 3.47
N ARG A 189 21.53 6.90 2.35
CA ARG A 189 20.35 6.49 1.55
C ARG A 189 19.41 5.55 2.31
N ARG A 190 19.91 4.79 3.29
CA ARG A 190 19.09 3.97 4.19
C ARG A 190 18.40 4.78 5.29
N GLY A 191 18.69 6.08 5.39
CA GLY A 191 17.97 7.01 6.25
C GLY A 191 18.55 7.18 7.64
N PHE A 192 19.82 6.84 7.83
CA PHE A 192 20.55 7.12 9.07
C PHE A 192 21.08 8.56 9.12
N ASP A 193 21.21 9.12 10.33
CA ASP A 193 21.79 10.44 10.51
C ASP A 193 23.31 10.40 10.48
N SER A 194 23.94 11.56 10.16
CA SER A 194 25.39 11.65 9.98
C SER A 194 26.19 11.28 11.23
N SER A 195 25.67 11.57 12.42
CA SER A 195 26.28 11.19 13.70
C SER A 195 26.34 9.67 13.87
N VAL A 196 25.21 8.99 13.62
CA VAL A 196 25.12 7.53 13.69
C VAL A 196 26.02 6.88 12.64
N ILE A 197 26.03 7.41 11.41
CA ILE A 197 26.89 6.92 10.33
C ILE A 197 28.37 7.02 10.73
N SER A 198 28.79 8.16 11.29
CA SER A 198 30.20 8.34 11.71
C SER A 198 30.58 7.34 12.79
N LEU A 199 29.72 7.15 13.79
CA LEU A 199 29.97 6.22 14.89
C LEU A 199 30.13 4.77 14.41
N VAL A 200 29.20 4.26 13.56
CA VAL A 200 29.29 2.87 13.08
C VAL A 200 30.45 2.65 12.10
N LEU A 201 30.89 3.68 11.39
CA LEU A 201 32.09 3.60 10.54
C LEU A 201 33.37 3.56 11.39
N GLU A 202 33.44 4.31 12.50
CA GLU A 202 34.54 4.25 13.43
C GLU A 202 34.62 2.89 14.16
N GLU A 203 33.49 2.40 14.68
CA GLU A 203 33.40 1.08 15.30
C GLU A 203 33.90 -0.02 14.35
N ALA A 204 33.48 0.02 13.08
CA ALA A 204 33.86 -0.99 12.09
C ALA A 204 35.33 -0.92 11.64
N ARG A 205 36.02 0.21 11.85
CA ARG A 205 37.46 0.35 11.58
C ARG A 205 38.34 -0.12 12.72
N ASN A 206 37.81 -0.06 13.97
CA ASN A 206 38.55 -0.34 15.18
C ASN A 206 38.38 -1.79 15.70
N GLY A 207 37.43 -2.52 15.11
CA GLY A 207 37.14 -3.93 15.41
C GLY A 207 37.60 -4.88 14.32
#